data_3c59f833791e6c713e83067f52938069
#
_entry.id   3c59f833791e6c713e83067f52938069
#
_cell.length_a   1.000
_cell.length_b   1.000
_cell.length_c   1.000
_cell.angle_alpha   90.00
_cell.angle_beta   90.00
_cell.angle_gamma   90.00
#
_symmetry.space_group_name_H-M   'P 1'
#
loop_
_entity.id
_entity.type
_entity.pdbx_description
1 polymer ?
#
loop_
_entity_poly.entity_id
_entity_poly.type
_entity_poly.pdbx_seq_one_letter_code
_entity_poly.pdbx_strand_id
1 'polypeptide(L)'
;MTEATRQTTILDALPKAELHLHLEGSIRPDTAVELADRHGVKLTAKEVAARYNYSNFAGFIDAFKWVTSFLRDPEDYALVTRRLLEELARQNVVYTEITVSAGVMLRRMQNVEANFEAIRETAGGVLFSRLRTAWIFDSARQFGAEAVLEVARWASRLERSGVVAFGMGGDELAYPAANFRHAFDLAREGGLHIVCHAGEIGGPDSVRDAVEILGAERIGHGIAVMHDPAMAESLATRHVVLENCLASNVATSALAKQTGKPDASFADHPLPKFLERGSLVVLSTDDPAMFHTDLLTEYSRAAALGLSQEQLLRLAEQSFSAAFLPPVDKRRLLEDFRSAAKSEGLL
;
A
#
# COMPACT_ATOMS: atom_id res chain seq x y z
N MET A 1 5.58 -23.79 20.29
CA MET A 1 5.29 -22.50 19.62
C MET A 1 6.33 -21.52 20.07
N THR A 2 7.02 -20.87 19.16
CA THR A 2 7.95 -19.77 19.49
C THR A 2 7.14 -18.56 19.98
N GLU A 3 7.75 -17.67 20.75
CA GLU A 3 7.11 -16.44 21.23
C GLU A 3 6.57 -15.59 20.05
N ALA A 4 7.31 -15.52 18.95
CA ALA A 4 6.87 -14.88 17.71
C ALA A 4 5.60 -15.52 17.12
N THR A 5 5.50 -16.85 17.13
CA THR A 5 4.29 -17.57 16.66
C THR A 5 3.07 -17.27 17.54
N ARG A 6 3.29 -17.12 18.86
CA ARG A 6 2.22 -16.79 19.81
C ARG A 6 1.72 -15.34 19.64
N GLN A 7 2.65 -14.40 19.40
CA GLN A 7 2.32 -12.98 19.15
C GLN A 7 1.50 -12.80 17.88
N THR A 8 1.78 -13.57 16.82
CA THR A 8 1.03 -13.51 15.56
C THR A 8 -0.40 -14.00 15.74
N THR A 9 -0.60 -15.12 16.45
CA THR A 9 -1.93 -15.68 16.70
C THR A 9 -2.84 -14.69 17.43
N ILE A 10 -2.29 -13.84 18.28
CA ILE A 10 -3.04 -12.80 19.00
C ILE A 10 -3.50 -11.69 18.06
N LEU A 11 -2.64 -11.26 17.13
CA LEU A 11 -3.01 -10.24 16.15
C LEU A 11 -4.05 -10.73 15.14
N ASP A 12 -4.17 -12.05 14.90
CA ASP A 12 -5.18 -12.62 14.02
C ASP A 12 -6.60 -12.26 14.47
N ALA A 13 -6.86 -12.26 15.78
CA ALA A 13 -8.16 -11.95 16.36
C ALA A 13 -8.51 -10.46 16.33
N LEU A 14 -7.50 -9.57 16.30
CA LEU A 14 -7.73 -8.13 16.37
C LEU A 14 -8.20 -7.56 15.02
N PRO A 15 -9.10 -6.55 15.05
CA PRO A 15 -9.41 -5.78 13.85
C PRO A 15 -8.16 -5.03 13.37
N LYS A 16 -7.96 -4.97 12.06
CA LYS A 16 -6.81 -4.32 11.42
C LYS A 16 -7.23 -3.29 10.39
N ALA A 17 -6.34 -2.32 10.15
CA ALA A 17 -6.45 -1.43 9.00
C ALA A 17 -5.21 -1.60 8.10
N GLU A 18 -5.40 -1.54 6.78
CA GLU A 18 -4.32 -1.59 5.80
C GLU A 18 -4.41 -0.39 4.87
N LEU A 19 -3.30 0.37 4.74
CA LEU A 19 -3.31 1.70 4.15
C LEU A 19 -2.45 1.83 2.88
N HIS A 20 -1.59 0.85 2.59
CA HIS A 20 -0.74 0.84 1.40
C HIS A 20 -0.79 -0.53 0.73
N LEU A 21 -1.72 -0.64 -0.20
CA LEU A 21 -2.08 -1.88 -0.87
C LEU A 21 -2.56 -1.57 -2.28
N HIS A 22 -1.94 -2.19 -3.29
CA HIS A 22 -2.30 -2.02 -4.70
C HIS A 22 -3.31 -3.09 -5.14
N LEU A 23 -4.43 -2.66 -5.74
CA LEU A 23 -5.46 -3.56 -6.26
C LEU A 23 -4.85 -4.53 -7.27
N GLU A 24 -4.07 -4.02 -8.19
CA GLU A 24 -3.48 -4.80 -9.28
C GLU A 24 -2.42 -5.79 -8.78
N GLY A 25 -1.68 -5.43 -7.74
CA GLY A 25 -0.67 -6.27 -7.10
C GLY A 25 -1.24 -7.38 -6.22
N SER A 26 -2.55 -7.36 -6.00
CA SER A 26 -3.28 -8.42 -5.30
C SER A 26 -3.69 -9.59 -6.20
N ILE A 27 -3.43 -9.52 -7.51
CA ILE A 27 -3.80 -10.56 -8.47
C ILE A 27 -3.00 -11.84 -8.20
N ARG A 28 -3.65 -12.81 -7.56
CA ARG A 28 -3.05 -14.11 -7.25
C ARG A 28 -2.92 -14.97 -8.51
N PRO A 29 -2.04 -16.00 -8.52
CA PRO A 29 -1.86 -16.85 -9.69
C PRO A 29 -3.15 -17.50 -10.21
N ASP A 30 -4.05 -17.93 -9.34
CA ASP A 30 -5.36 -18.50 -9.70
C ASP A 30 -6.29 -17.43 -10.31
N THR A 31 -6.29 -16.23 -9.74
CA THR A 31 -7.05 -15.09 -10.27
C THR A 31 -6.52 -14.66 -11.65
N ALA A 32 -5.19 -14.65 -11.84
CA ALA A 32 -4.60 -14.33 -13.13
C ALA A 32 -4.98 -15.37 -14.21
N VAL A 33 -5.08 -16.65 -13.84
CA VAL A 33 -5.57 -17.70 -14.74
C VAL A 33 -7.03 -17.44 -15.14
N GLU A 34 -7.89 -17.11 -14.19
CA GLU A 34 -9.30 -16.78 -14.44
C GLU A 34 -9.44 -15.57 -15.35
N LEU A 35 -8.69 -14.48 -15.09
CA LEU A 35 -8.63 -13.29 -15.94
C LEU A 35 -8.18 -13.61 -17.37
N ALA A 36 -7.09 -14.39 -17.50
CA ALA A 36 -6.55 -14.78 -18.81
C ALA A 36 -7.57 -15.63 -19.61
N ASP A 37 -8.25 -16.57 -18.95
CA ASP A 37 -9.26 -17.43 -19.58
C ASP A 37 -10.47 -16.66 -20.09
N ARG A 38 -10.90 -15.61 -19.37
CA ARG A 38 -11.95 -14.66 -19.83
C ARG A 38 -11.60 -14.03 -21.17
N HIS A 39 -10.33 -13.84 -21.45
CA HIS A 39 -9.81 -13.22 -22.67
C HIS A 39 -9.21 -14.22 -23.67
N GLY A 40 -9.52 -15.51 -23.50
CA GLY A 40 -9.09 -16.58 -24.43
C GLY A 40 -7.61 -16.93 -24.36
N VAL A 41 -6.91 -16.49 -23.30
CA VAL A 41 -5.50 -16.82 -23.07
C VAL A 41 -5.41 -18.00 -22.09
N LYS A 42 -4.71 -19.07 -22.49
CA LYS A 42 -4.53 -20.24 -21.62
C LYS A 42 -3.26 -20.10 -20.82
N LEU A 43 -3.40 -20.10 -19.51
CA LEU A 43 -2.32 -20.04 -18.53
C LEU A 43 -2.56 -21.09 -17.44
N THR A 44 -1.47 -21.46 -16.76
CA THR A 44 -1.51 -22.25 -15.53
C THR A 44 -1.05 -21.41 -14.36
N ALA A 45 -1.54 -21.68 -13.15
CA ALA A 45 -1.10 -21.01 -11.95
C ALA A 45 0.43 -21.14 -11.73
N LYS A 46 1.03 -22.24 -12.20
CA LYS A 46 2.49 -22.45 -12.13
C LYS A 46 3.26 -21.45 -13.03
N GLU A 47 2.74 -21.19 -14.23
CA GLU A 47 3.37 -20.20 -15.15
C GLU A 47 3.26 -18.79 -14.59
N VAL A 48 2.12 -18.45 -13.99
CA VAL A 48 1.95 -17.16 -13.32
C VAL A 48 2.90 -17.03 -12.12
N ALA A 49 2.94 -18.02 -11.24
CA ALA A 49 3.82 -18.04 -10.07
C ALA A 49 5.30 -17.94 -10.48
N ALA A 50 5.70 -18.57 -11.59
CA ALA A 50 7.06 -18.45 -12.12
C ALA A 50 7.39 -17.01 -12.56
N ARG A 51 6.40 -16.25 -13.05
CA ARG A 51 6.59 -14.84 -13.41
C ARG A 51 6.67 -13.91 -12.18
N TYR A 52 6.11 -14.32 -11.04
CA TYR A 52 6.23 -13.60 -9.78
C TYR A 52 7.52 -13.92 -9.01
N ASN A 53 8.40 -14.71 -9.60
CA ASN A 53 9.71 -15.02 -9.04
C ASN A 53 10.78 -14.15 -9.72
N TYR A 54 11.01 -12.97 -9.21
CA TYR A 54 12.01 -11.99 -9.67
C TYR A 54 12.92 -11.58 -8.49
N SER A 55 14.03 -10.93 -8.81
CA SER A 55 15.06 -10.58 -7.83
C SER A 55 15.38 -9.09 -7.75
N ASN A 56 14.59 -8.24 -8.44
CA ASN A 56 14.81 -6.80 -8.46
C ASN A 56 13.57 -6.05 -8.94
N PHE A 57 13.59 -4.72 -8.79
CA PHE A 57 12.50 -3.83 -9.18
C PHE A 57 12.11 -3.94 -10.66
N ALA A 58 13.07 -4.08 -11.56
CA ALA A 58 12.76 -4.19 -13.00
C ALA A 58 11.95 -5.45 -13.31
N GLY A 59 12.34 -6.59 -12.73
CA GLY A 59 11.60 -7.85 -12.86
C GLY A 59 10.19 -7.78 -12.27
N PHE A 60 10.03 -7.10 -11.11
CA PHE A 60 8.73 -6.80 -10.54
C PHE A 60 7.86 -6.00 -11.52
N ILE A 61 8.35 -4.89 -12.05
CA ILE A 61 7.61 -4.04 -12.99
C ILE A 61 7.22 -4.79 -14.27
N ASP A 62 8.08 -5.68 -14.78
CA ASP A 62 7.75 -6.49 -15.96
C ASP A 62 6.65 -7.51 -15.66
N ALA A 63 6.68 -8.16 -14.48
CA ALA A 63 5.63 -9.04 -14.01
C ALA A 63 4.30 -8.28 -13.79
N PHE A 64 4.35 -7.10 -13.17
CA PHE A 64 3.21 -6.21 -12.95
C PHE A 64 2.56 -5.78 -14.26
N LYS A 65 3.34 -5.30 -15.24
CA LYS A 65 2.85 -4.93 -16.56
C LYS A 65 2.19 -6.11 -17.28
N TRP A 66 2.77 -7.31 -17.13
CA TRP A 66 2.24 -8.50 -17.75
C TRP A 66 0.91 -8.93 -17.13
N VAL A 67 0.83 -9.06 -15.81
CA VAL A 67 -0.41 -9.53 -15.16
C VAL A 67 -1.55 -8.52 -15.31
N THR A 68 -1.25 -7.24 -15.17
CA THR A 68 -2.25 -6.18 -15.37
C THR A 68 -2.73 -6.06 -16.81
N SER A 69 -2.04 -6.66 -17.79
CA SER A 69 -2.52 -6.69 -19.18
C SER A 69 -3.79 -7.53 -19.37
N PHE A 70 -4.15 -8.35 -18.40
CA PHE A 70 -5.40 -9.09 -18.35
C PHE A 70 -6.58 -8.29 -17.77
N LEU A 71 -6.33 -7.12 -17.16
CA LEU A 71 -7.37 -6.18 -16.77
C LEU A 71 -7.78 -5.35 -17.99
N ARG A 72 -8.93 -5.66 -18.60
CA ARG A 72 -9.36 -5.05 -19.86
C ARG A 72 -10.72 -4.36 -19.77
N ASP A 73 -11.60 -4.86 -18.92
CA ASP A 73 -12.98 -4.39 -18.79
C ASP A 73 -13.39 -4.29 -17.30
N PRO A 74 -14.53 -3.65 -16.99
CA PRO A 74 -15.00 -3.47 -15.61
C PRO A 74 -15.18 -4.78 -14.82
N GLU A 75 -15.57 -5.86 -15.47
CA GLU A 75 -15.79 -7.17 -14.84
C GLU A 75 -14.47 -7.78 -14.35
N ASP A 76 -13.34 -7.50 -15.02
CA ASP A 76 -12.02 -7.93 -14.57
C ASP A 76 -11.63 -7.22 -13.27
N TYR A 77 -11.87 -5.91 -13.20
CA TYR A 77 -11.64 -5.13 -11.98
C TYR A 77 -12.57 -5.57 -10.84
N ALA A 78 -13.84 -5.88 -11.12
CA ALA A 78 -14.77 -6.42 -10.16
C ALA A 78 -14.28 -7.77 -9.59
N LEU A 79 -13.77 -8.66 -10.45
CA LEU A 79 -13.22 -9.95 -10.04
C LEU A 79 -12.04 -9.78 -9.08
N VAL A 80 -11.05 -8.96 -9.45
CA VAL A 80 -9.87 -8.72 -8.61
C VAL A 80 -10.25 -8.08 -7.28
N THR A 81 -11.13 -7.09 -7.32
CA THR A 81 -11.64 -6.43 -6.10
C THR A 81 -12.28 -7.44 -5.16
N ARG A 82 -13.15 -8.31 -5.67
CA ARG A 82 -13.80 -9.36 -4.85
C ARG A 82 -12.77 -10.27 -4.19
N ARG A 83 -11.80 -10.78 -4.96
CA ARG A 83 -10.75 -11.68 -4.45
C ARG A 83 -9.90 -11.03 -3.38
N LEU A 84 -9.54 -9.76 -3.57
CA LEU A 84 -8.78 -8.99 -2.58
C LEU A 84 -9.59 -8.81 -1.29
N LEU A 85 -10.85 -8.38 -1.39
CA LEU A 85 -11.69 -8.13 -0.21
C LEU A 85 -11.99 -9.42 0.57
N GLU A 86 -12.14 -10.56 -0.11
CA GLU A 86 -12.24 -11.88 0.52
C GLU A 86 -10.97 -12.20 1.33
N GLU A 87 -9.79 -11.85 0.81
CA GLU A 87 -8.52 -12.07 1.50
C GLU A 87 -8.37 -11.16 2.73
N LEU A 88 -8.68 -9.87 2.58
CA LEU A 88 -8.62 -8.90 3.68
C LEU A 88 -9.61 -9.26 4.81
N ALA A 89 -10.82 -9.70 4.44
CA ALA A 89 -11.82 -10.14 5.42
C ALA A 89 -11.34 -11.36 6.24
N ARG A 90 -10.65 -12.32 5.61
CA ARG A 90 -10.06 -13.49 6.31
C ARG A 90 -9.00 -13.08 7.33
N GLN A 91 -8.32 -11.97 7.11
CA GLN A 91 -7.30 -11.42 8.00
C GLN A 91 -7.88 -10.49 9.07
N ASN A 92 -9.21 -10.39 9.20
CA ASN A 92 -9.90 -9.45 10.08
C ASN A 92 -9.51 -7.98 9.83
N VAL A 93 -9.30 -7.62 8.55
CA VAL A 93 -9.17 -6.21 8.15
C VAL A 93 -10.56 -5.60 8.12
N VAL A 94 -10.77 -4.51 8.86
CA VAL A 94 -12.07 -3.82 8.97
C VAL A 94 -12.09 -2.47 8.25
N TYR A 95 -10.90 -1.97 7.88
CA TYR A 95 -10.72 -0.77 7.08
C TYR A 95 -9.51 -0.91 6.15
N THR A 96 -9.64 -0.44 4.92
CA THR A 96 -8.53 -0.43 3.98
C THR A 96 -8.60 0.75 3.03
N GLU A 97 -7.42 1.27 2.64
CA GLU A 97 -7.25 2.24 1.57
C GLU A 97 -6.49 1.57 0.43
N ILE A 98 -7.23 1.25 -0.63
CA ILE A 98 -6.70 0.47 -1.76
C ILE A 98 -6.28 1.43 -2.87
N THR A 99 -5.02 1.33 -3.27
CA THR A 99 -4.50 2.07 -4.42
C THR A 99 -4.97 1.40 -5.72
N VAL A 100 -5.54 2.21 -6.61
CA VAL A 100 -5.97 1.83 -7.95
C VAL A 100 -5.11 2.56 -8.97
N SER A 101 -4.44 1.82 -9.84
CA SER A 101 -3.52 2.37 -10.85
C SER A 101 -4.27 3.05 -12.00
N ALA A 102 -4.97 4.16 -11.69
CA ALA A 102 -5.74 4.92 -12.69
C ALA A 102 -4.85 5.43 -13.84
N GLY A 103 -3.57 5.71 -13.57
CA GLY A 103 -2.59 6.04 -14.60
C GLY A 103 -2.36 4.91 -15.61
N VAL A 104 -2.43 3.66 -15.18
CA VAL A 104 -2.36 2.49 -16.07
C VAL A 104 -3.63 2.36 -16.91
N MET A 105 -4.82 2.59 -16.32
CA MET A 105 -6.09 2.59 -17.04
C MET A 105 -6.08 3.62 -18.17
N LEU A 106 -5.68 4.88 -17.87
CA LEU A 106 -5.60 5.96 -18.85
C LEU A 106 -4.60 5.64 -19.97
N ARG A 107 -3.42 5.14 -19.63
CA ARG A 107 -2.40 4.75 -20.62
C ARG A 107 -2.87 3.64 -21.55
N ARG A 108 -3.77 2.78 -21.09
CA ARG A 108 -4.41 1.72 -21.89
C ARG A 108 -5.69 2.16 -22.55
N MET A 109 -6.04 3.45 -22.47
CA MET A 109 -7.30 4.01 -23.02
C MET A 109 -8.56 3.31 -22.51
N GLN A 110 -8.52 2.85 -21.26
CA GLN A 110 -9.66 2.23 -20.59
C GLN A 110 -10.60 3.29 -20.02
N ASN A 111 -11.85 2.91 -19.82
CA ASN A 111 -12.84 3.77 -19.17
C ASN A 111 -12.64 3.75 -17.65
N VAL A 112 -11.95 4.78 -17.12
CA VAL A 112 -11.65 4.91 -15.68
C VAL A 112 -12.93 4.90 -14.84
N GLU A 113 -13.97 5.62 -15.27
CA GLU A 113 -15.22 5.74 -14.53
C GLU A 113 -15.95 4.40 -14.44
N ALA A 114 -16.10 3.67 -15.56
CA ALA A 114 -16.75 2.37 -15.59
C ALA A 114 -15.99 1.31 -14.78
N ASN A 115 -14.66 1.29 -14.89
CA ASN A 115 -13.83 0.38 -14.13
C ASN A 115 -13.92 0.66 -12.61
N PHE A 116 -13.86 1.96 -12.23
CA PHE A 116 -13.98 2.34 -10.84
C PHE A 116 -15.37 2.09 -10.26
N GLU A 117 -16.43 2.28 -11.05
CA GLU A 117 -17.79 1.94 -10.63
C GLU A 117 -17.92 0.45 -10.32
N ALA A 118 -17.40 -0.44 -11.18
CA ALA A 118 -17.40 -1.89 -10.96
C ALA A 118 -16.61 -2.29 -9.68
N ILE A 119 -15.48 -1.62 -9.43
CA ILE A 119 -14.69 -1.76 -8.19
C ILE A 119 -15.56 -1.38 -6.98
N ARG A 120 -16.17 -0.21 -7.02
CA ARG A 120 -16.95 0.37 -5.93
C ARG A 120 -18.23 -0.41 -5.63
N GLU A 121 -18.96 -0.84 -6.67
CA GLU A 121 -20.15 -1.69 -6.52
C GLU A 121 -19.81 -3.03 -5.88
N THR A 122 -18.71 -3.64 -6.30
CA THR A 122 -18.22 -4.89 -5.71
C THR A 122 -17.92 -4.72 -4.22
N ALA A 123 -17.23 -3.64 -3.86
CA ALA A 123 -16.88 -3.34 -2.47
C ALA A 123 -18.10 -2.98 -1.60
N GLY A 124 -19.13 -2.36 -2.18
CA GLY A 124 -20.39 -2.06 -1.50
C GLY A 124 -21.30 -3.27 -1.29
N GLY A 125 -20.91 -4.45 -1.77
CA GLY A 125 -21.71 -5.67 -1.65
C GLY A 125 -21.88 -6.15 -0.20
N VAL A 126 -23.00 -6.83 0.08
CA VAL A 126 -23.37 -7.32 1.43
C VAL A 126 -22.27 -8.22 2.04
N LEU A 127 -21.55 -8.98 1.22
CA LEU A 127 -20.46 -9.85 1.65
C LEU A 127 -19.34 -9.11 2.40
N PHE A 128 -19.15 -7.82 2.09
CA PHE A 128 -18.07 -6.99 2.64
C PHE A 128 -18.57 -5.91 3.60
N SER A 129 -19.79 -6.04 4.12
CA SER A 129 -20.43 -5.03 4.98
C SER A 129 -19.66 -4.70 6.27
N ARG A 130 -18.73 -5.55 6.69
CA ARG A 130 -17.83 -5.33 7.84
C ARG A 130 -16.48 -4.70 7.46
N LEU A 131 -16.14 -4.70 6.17
CA LEU A 131 -14.88 -4.16 5.66
C LEU A 131 -15.18 -2.84 4.94
N ARG A 132 -14.85 -1.74 5.59
CA ARG A 132 -14.95 -0.42 4.97
C ARG A 132 -13.76 -0.17 4.06
N THR A 133 -14.01 0.25 2.83
CA THR A 133 -13.00 0.54 1.83
C THR A 133 -12.96 2.03 1.51
N ALA A 134 -11.78 2.55 1.22
CA ALA A 134 -11.54 3.83 0.58
C ALA A 134 -10.51 3.63 -0.54
N TRP A 135 -10.38 4.59 -1.43
CA TRP A 135 -9.60 4.42 -2.64
C TRP A 135 -8.55 5.52 -2.77
N ILE A 136 -7.38 5.13 -3.26
CA ILE A 136 -6.30 6.04 -3.64
C ILE A 136 -6.11 5.89 -5.13
N PHE A 137 -6.19 6.99 -5.89
CA PHE A 137 -5.83 6.95 -7.30
C PHE A 137 -4.37 7.32 -7.47
N ASP A 138 -3.62 6.48 -8.17
CA ASP A 138 -2.22 6.75 -8.42
C ASP A 138 -1.83 6.77 -9.89
N SER A 139 -0.64 7.32 -10.12
CA SER A 139 0.05 7.30 -11.39
C SER A 139 1.53 7.03 -11.21
N ALA A 140 2.15 6.47 -12.22
CA ALA A 140 3.60 6.26 -12.20
C ALA A 140 4.34 7.48 -12.74
N ARG A 141 5.42 7.92 -12.05
CA ARG A 141 6.27 9.08 -12.42
C ARG A 141 6.71 9.06 -13.88
N GLN A 142 7.08 7.89 -14.39
CA GLN A 142 7.54 7.68 -15.76
C GLN A 142 6.47 7.88 -16.84
N PHE A 143 5.21 8.08 -16.46
CA PHE A 143 4.15 8.45 -17.41
C PHE A 143 4.18 9.95 -17.76
N GLY A 144 4.94 10.74 -17.00
CA GLY A 144 5.13 12.17 -17.21
C GLY A 144 4.07 13.06 -16.54
N ALA A 145 4.37 14.34 -16.43
CA ALA A 145 3.60 15.30 -15.65
C ALA A 145 2.14 15.44 -16.13
N GLU A 146 1.90 15.43 -17.44
CA GLU A 146 0.55 15.55 -18.00
C GLU A 146 -0.33 14.33 -17.67
N ALA A 147 0.23 13.11 -17.75
CA ALA A 147 -0.51 11.92 -17.40
C ALA A 147 -0.82 11.88 -15.90
N VAL A 148 0.13 12.27 -15.05
CA VAL A 148 -0.07 12.37 -13.59
C VAL A 148 -1.13 13.42 -13.26
N LEU A 149 -1.12 14.58 -13.95
CA LEU A 149 -2.13 15.63 -13.80
C LEU A 149 -3.54 15.14 -14.21
N GLU A 150 -3.65 14.34 -15.27
CA GLU A 150 -4.94 13.79 -15.67
C GLU A 150 -5.50 12.80 -14.63
N VAL A 151 -4.65 11.99 -14.01
CA VAL A 151 -5.06 11.13 -12.87
C VAL A 151 -5.55 11.98 -11.69
N ALA A 152 -4.86 13.09 -11.36
CA ALA A 152 -5.29 13.99 -10.30
C ALA A 152 -6.68 14.61 -10.58
N ARG A 153 -6.99 14.94 -11.85
CA ARG A 153 -8.34 15.39 -12.26
C ARG A 153 -9.39 14.31 -12.03
N TRP A 154 -9.08 13.07 -12.39
CA TRP A 154 -9.99 11.94 -12.17
C TRP A 154 -10.20 11.67 -10.69
N ALA A 155 -9.14 11.66 -9.89
CA ALA A 155 -9.21 11.47 -8.46
C ALA A 155 -10.09 12.53 -7.79
N SER A 156 -9.89 13.81 -8.11
CA SER A 156 -10.69 14.93 -7.59
C SER A 156 -12.17 14.87 -8.01
N ARG A 157 -12.45 14.43 -9.25
CA ARG A 157 -13.82 14.23 -9.73
C ARG A 157 -14.55 13.14 -8.95
N LEU A 158 -13.84 12.09 -8.53
CA LEU A 158 -14.39 10.91 -7.87
C LEU A 158 -14.23 10.93 -6.33
N GLU A 159 -13.82 12.07 -5.75
CA GLU A 159 -13.70 12.26 -4.30
C GLU A 159 -14.98 11.84 -3.57
N ARG A 160 -16.15 12.33 -4.00
CA ARG A 160 -17.46 11.96 -3.41
C ARG A 160 -17.87 10.51 -3.64
N SER A 161 -17.18 9.81 -4.52
CA SER A 161 -17.38 8.38 -4.77
C SER A 161 -16.44 7.50 -3.94
N GLY A 162 -15.69 8.09 -2.99
CA GLY A 162 -14.84 7.38 -2.03
C GLY A 162 -13.36 7.36 -2.38
N VAL A 163 -12.91 8.15 -3.38
CA VAL A 163 -11.48 8.41 -3.58
C VAL A 163 -11.05 9.41 -2.52
N VAL A 164 -10.22 8.99 -1.57
CA VAL A 164 -9.81 9.82 -0.42
C VAL A 164 -8.44 10.45 -0.60
N ALA A 165 -7.61 9.89 -1.48
CA ALA A 165 -6.26 10.39 -1.69
C ALA A 165 -5.81 10.26 -3.14
N PHE A 166 -4.82 11.06 -3.48
CA PHE A 166 -4.05 10.99 -4.71
C PHE A 166 -2.61 10.56 -4.40
N GLY A 167 -2.09 9.61 -5.18
CA GLY A 167 -0.79 9.01 -4.99
C GLY A 167 0.10 9.01 -6.22
N MET A 168 1.38 8.73 -6.01
CA MET A 168 2.35 8.55 -7.09
C MET A 168 3.45 7.60 -6.66
N GLY A 169 3.74 6.62 -7.52
CA GLY A 169 4.87 5.70 -7.41
C GLY A 169 5.81 5.79 -8.61
N GLY A 170 6.71 4.79 -8.73
CA GLY A 170 7.59 4.63 -9.88
C GLY A 170 9.00 5.18 -9.67
N ASP A 171 9.70 5.50 -10.76
CA ASP A 171 11.13 5.80 -10.76
C ASP A 171 11.47 7.16 -10.10
N GLU A 172 11.82 7.12 -8.82
CA GLU A 172 12.18 8.29 -8.02
C GLU A 172 13.45 8.99 -8.51
N LEU A 173 14.39 8.25 -9.11
CA LEU A 173 15.70 8.77 -9.50
C LEU A 173 15.64 9.56 -10.80
N ALA A 174 14.84 9.06 -11.76
CA ALA A 174 14.74 9.69 -13.07
C ALA A 174 13.72 10.83 -13.12
N TYR A 175 12.74 10.87 -12.18
CA TYR A 175 11.61 11.78 -12.23
C TYR A 175 11.41 12.51 -10.90
N PRO A 176 12.06 13.69 -10.71
CA PRO A 176 11.99 14.47 -9.47
C PRO A 176 10.57 14.92 -9.12
N ALA A 177 10.26 14.98 -7.83
CA ALA A 177 8.97 15.40 -7.29
C ALA A 177 8.49 16.76 -7.83
N ALA A 178 9.41 17.71 -8.03
CA ALA A 178 9.08 19.06 -8.50
C ALA A 178 8.32 19.09 -9.84
N ASN A 179 8.53 18.09 -10.70
CA ASN A 179 7.85 17.99 -12.00
C ASN A 179 6.34 17.75 -11.85
N PHE A 180 5.88 17.32 -10.70
CA PHE A 180 4.50 16.90 -10.45
C PHE A 180 3.73 17.82 -9.50
N ARG A 181 4.36 18.90 -9.01
CA ARG A 181 3.75 19.85 -8.08
C ARG A 181 2.32 20.24 -8.48
N HIS A 182 2.11 20.62 -9.74
CA HIS A 182 0.81 21.07 -10.23
C HIS A 182 -0.30 20.00 -10.08
N ALA A 183 0.02 18.73 -10.32
CA ALA A 183 -0.94 17.64 -10.14
C ALA A 183 -1.34 17.47 -8.66
N PHE A 184 -0.38 17.57 -7.75
CA PHE A 184 -0.60 17.45 -6.31
C PHE A 184 -1.32 18.68 -5.72
N ASP A 185 -1.03 19.87 -6.22
CA ASP A 185 -1.77 21.10 -5.85
C ASP A 185 -3.24 20.96 -6.25
N LEU A 186 -3.52 20.52 -7.48
CA LEU A 186 -4.90 20.26 -7.96
C LEU A 186 -5.62 19.21 -7.12
N ALA A 187 -4.96 18.11 -6.76
CA ALA A 187 -5.55 17.06 -5.93
C ALA A 187 -5.94 17.59 -4.54
N ARG A 188 -5.06 18.38 -3.90
CA ARG A 188 -5.35 19.03 -2.60
C ARG A 188 -6.51 20.03 -2.70
N GLU A 189 -6.53 20.86 -3.75
CA GLU A 189 -7.65 21.78 -4.03
C GLU A 189 -8.96 21.03 -4.24
N GLY A 190 -8.89 19.80 -4.79
CA GLY A 190 -10.01 18.88 -4.94
C GLY A 190 -10.44 18.17 -3.65
N GLY A 191 -9.80 18.47 -2.50
CA GLY A 191 -10.14 17.90 -1.20
C GLY A 191 -9.50 16.55 -0.90
N LEU A 192 -8.52 16.11 -1.70
CA LEU A 192 -7.84 14.83 -1.52
C LEU A 192 -6.65 14.95 -0.58
N HIS A 193 -6.43 13.90 0.19
CA HIS A 193 -5.18 13.65 0.89
C HIS A 193 -4.07 13.27 -0.09
N ILE A 194 -2.82 13.39 0.35
CA ILE A 194 -1.64 13.13 -0.49
C ILE A 194 -0.81 11.99 0.09
N VAL A 195 -0.53 10.99 -0.75
CA VAL A 195 0.44 9.93 -0.47
C VAL A 195 1.49 9.89 -1.58
N CYS A 196 2.72 9.47 -1.26
CA CYS A 196 3.76 9.39 -2.29
C CYS A 196 4.78 8.31 -1.93
N HIS A 197 5.09 7.42 -2.89
CA HIS A 197 6.26 6.54 -2.76
C HIS A 197 7.52 7.40 -2.82
N ALA A 198 8.32 7.36 -1.76
CA ALA A 198 9.57 8.11 -1.69
C ALA A 198 10.55 7.43 -0.74
N GLY A 199 11.85 7.49 -1.05
CA GLY A 199 12.88 6.86 -0.26
C GLY A 199 12.81 5.33 -0.27
N GLU A 200 12.23 4.73 -1.28
CA GLU A 200 12.33 3.31 -1.59
C GLU A 200 13.65 3.04 -2.31
N ILE A 201 13.78 3.57 -3.52
CA ILE A 201 15.01 3.51 -4.32
C ILE A 201 15.75 4.86 -4.36
N GLY A 202 15.08 5.96 -4.07
CA GLY A 202 15.65 7.29 -3.86
C GLY A 202 16.30 7.44 -2.49
N GLY A 203 17.07 8.53 -2.30
CA GLY A 203 17.65 8.89 -1.01
C GLY A 203 16.69 9.66 -0.10
N PRO A 204 17.17 10.14 1.07
CA PRO A 204 16.37 10.98 1.96
C PRO A 204 15.79 12.22 1.28
N ASP A 205 16.49 12.80 0.31
CA ASP A 205 16.00 13.97 -0.45
C ASP A 205 14.69 13.67 -1.20
N SER A 206 14.49 12.44 -1.69
CA SER A 206 13.21 12.05 -2.30
C SER A 206 12.05 12.12 -1.29
N VAL A 207 12.29 11.72 -0.04
CA VAL A 207 11.30 11.84 1.03
C VAL A 207 11.04 13.30 1.37
N ARG A 208 12.10 14.11 1.49
CA ARG A 208 11.99 15.55 1.74
C ARG A 208 11.14 16.25 0.68
N ASP A 209 11.45 15.99 -0.58
CA ASP A 209 10.75 16.57 -1.72
C ASP A 209 9.28 16.13 -1.78
N ALA A 210 8.98 14.87 -1.46
CA ALA A 210 7.59 14.40 -1.38
C ALA A 210 6.80 15.15 -0.31
N VAL A 211 7.41 15.45 0.83
CA VAL A 211 6.74 16.16 1.93
C VAL A 211 6.69 17.68 1.68
N GLU A 212 7.78 18.29 1.22
CA GLU A 212 7.90 19.76 1.13
C GLU A 212 7.36 20.31 -0.20
N ILE A 213 7.49 19.54 -1.29
CA ILE A 213 7.06 19.97 -2.62
C ILE A 213 5.67 19.47 -2.93
N LEU A 214 5.39 18.19 -2.65
CA LEU A 214 4.11 17.57 -2.99
C LEU A 214 3.11 17.64 -1.84
N GLY A 215 3.55 17.85 -0.60
CA GLY A 215 2.70 17.93 0.58
C GLY A 215 2.21 16.56 1.06
N ALA A 216 3.02 15.51 0.88
CA ALA A 216 2.66 14.17 1.30
C ALA A 216 2.42 14.10 2.81
N GLU A 217 1.30 13.52 3.19
CA GLU A 217 0.89 13.23 4.57
C GLU A 217 1.34 11.83 5.00
N ARG A 218 1.47 10.92 4.02
CA ARG A 218 2.04 9.59 4.21
C ARG A 218 3.05 9.31 3.09
N ILE A 219 4.09 8.60 3.46
CA ILE A 219 5.20 8.22 2.58
C ILE A 219 5.21 6.70 2.40
N GLY A 220 4.97 6.23 1.19
CA GLY A 220 5.16 4.83 0.84
C GLY A 220 6.63 4.44 1.00
N HIS A 221 6.89 3.36 1.72
CA HIS A 221 8.18 2.81 2.13
C HIS A 221 8.98 3.72 3.05
N GLY A 222 9.59 4.79 2.54
CA GLY A 222 10.37 5.75 3.33
C GLY A 222 11.64 5.17 3.96
N ILE A 223 12.15 4.01 3.50
CA ILE A 223 13.28 3.33 4.16
C ILE A 223 14.59 4.11 4.12
N ALA A 224 14.76 5.01 3.14
CA ALA A 224 15.92 5.90 3.06
C ALA A 224 16.05 6.86 4.25
N VAL A 225 14.97 7.10 5.02
CA VAL A 225 15.00 7.91 6.26
C VAL A 225 15.98 7.34 7.28
N MET A 226 16.36 6.05 7.16
CA MET A 226 17.41 5.44 7.99
C MET A 226 18.75 6.19 7.94
N HIS A 227 19.02 6.93 6.85
CA HIS A 227 20.26 7.67 6.62
C HIS A 227 20.23 9.10 7.17
N ASP A 228 19.06 9.61 7.56
CA ASP A 228 18.87 10.97 8.06
C ASP A 228 18.02 10.98 9.34
N PRO A 229 18.67 10.82 10.53
CA PRO A 229 17.96 10.85 11.82
C PRO A 229 17.17 12.13 12.08
N ALA A 230 17.68 13.28 11.62
CA ALA A 230 17.00 14.56 11.80
C ALA A 230 15.71 14.62 10.96
N MET A 231 15.72 14.02 9.78
CA MET A 231 14.51 13.84 8.98
C MET A 231 13.49 12.97 9.70
N ALA A 232 13.90 11.85 10.30
CA ALA A 232 12.99 10.98 11.06
C ALA A 232 12.24 11.77 12.16
N GLU A 233 12.96 12.60 12.92
CA GLU A 233 12.38 13.47 13.95
C GLU A 233 11.46 14.55 13.36
N SER A 234 11.85 15.14 12.23
CA SER A 234 11.04 16.14 11.51
C SER A 234 9.72 15.53 11.02
N LEU A 235 9.76 14.34 10.42
CA LEU A 235 8.56 13.63 9.95
C LEU A 235 7.61 13.31 11.11
N ALA A 236 8.13 12.83 12.22
CA ALA A 236 7.35 12.53 13.43
C ALA A 236 6.67 13.81 13.98
N THR A 237 7.41 14.92 14.07
CA THR A 237 6.88 16.21 14.54
C THR A 237 5.79 16.76 13.61
N ARG A 238 5.92 16.54 12.30
CA ARG A 238 4.95 16.94 11.27
C ARG A 238 3.81 15.94 11.09
N HIS A 239 3.77 14.88 11.87
CA HIS A 239 2.81 13.78 11.78
C HIS A 239 2.78 13.09 10.40
N VAL A 240 3.89 13.07 9.68
CA VAL A 240 4.03 12.31 8.44
C VAL A 240 4.29 10.85 8.77
N VAL A 241 3.48 9.95 8.21
CA VAL A 241 3.54 8.52 8.50
C VAL A 241 4.34 7.78 7.43
N LEU A 242 5.18 6.84 7.84
CA LEU A 242 5.89 5.92 6.96
C LEU A 242 5.08 4.63 6.78
N GLU A 243 4.79 4.25 5.56
CA GLU A 243 4.06 3.02 5.21
C GLU A 243 5.06 1.92 4.84
N ASN A 244 5.52 1.16 5.84
CA ASN A 244 6.54 0.14 5.62
C ASN A 244 5.93 -1.16 5.09
N CYS A 245 6.53 -1.67 4.01
CA CYS A 245 6.16 -2.89 3.31
C CYS A 245 7.39 -3.82 3.29
N LEU A 246 7.55 -4.65 4.33
CA LEU A 246 8.79 -5.40 4.57
C LEU A 246 9.12 -6.36 3.42
N ALA A 247 8.09 -7.09 2.93
CA ALA A 247 8.27 -8.04 1.83
C ALA A 247 8.68 -7.34 0.54
N SER A 248 8.01 -6.25 0.21
CA SER A 248 8.30 -5.43 -0.98
C SER A 248 9.74 -4.94 -0.97
N ASN A 249 10.18 -4.35 0.15
CA ASN A 249 11.52 -3.77 0.26
C ASN A 249 12.64 -4.81 0.07
N VAL A 250 12.40 -6.06 0.42
CA VAL A 250 13.34 -7.17 0.16
C VAL A 250 13.22 -7.64 -1.29
N ALA A 251 12.01 -7.93 -1.77
CA ALA A 251 11.77 -8.51 -3.09
C ALA A 251 12.19 -7.60 -4.26
N THR A 252 12.00 -6.28 -4.11
CA THR A 252 12.42 -5.26 -5.10
C THR A 252 13.90 -4.92 -5.03
N SER A 253 14.64 -5.47 -4.05
CA SER A 253 16.02 -5.08 -3.70
C SER A 253 16.18 -3.62 -3.24
N ALA A 254 15.09 -2.95 -2.89
CA ALA A 254 15.13 -1.60 -2.32
C ALA A 254 15.94 -1.58 -1.02
N LEU A 255 15.72 -2.56 -0.15
CA LEU A 255 16.48 -2.70 1.11
C LEU A 255 17.97 -2.94 0.85
N ALA A 256 18.32 -3.79 -0.12
CA ALA A 256 19.72 -4.04 -0.50
C ALA A 256 20.40 -2.76 -0.97
N LYS A 257 19.69 -1.95 -1.77
CA LYS A 257 20.18 -0.66 -2.24
C LYS A 257 20.41 0.32 -1.08
N GLN A 258 19.43 0.44 -0.17
CA GLN A 258 19.51 1.39 0.94
C GLN A 258 20.58 0.97 1.98
N THR A 259 20.74 -0.31 2.23
CA THR A 259 21.74 -0.80 3.19
C THR A 259 23.14 -0.93 2.61
N GLY A 260 23.28 -0.93 1.28
CA GLY A 260 24.53 -1.24 0.59
C GLY A 260 24.94 -2.72 0.69
N LYS A 261 24.02 -3.61 1.13
CA LYS A 261 24.24 -5.04 1.28
C LYS A 261 23.50 -5.79 0.17
N PRO A 262 24.18 -6.42 -0.79
CA PRO A 262 23.52 -7.14 -1.89
C PRO A 262 22.61 -8.29 -1.44
N ASP A 263 22.91 -8.88 -0.28
CA ASP A 263 22.18 -9.98 0.36
C ASP A 263 21.30 -9.52 1.53
N ALA A 264 20.90 -8.23 1.55
CA ALA A 264 20.04 -7.71 2.59
C ALA A 264 18.75 -8.54 2.73
N SER A 265 18.43 -8.83 3.95
CA SER A 265 17.27 -9.64 4.35
C SER A 265 16.36 -8.87 5.29
N PHE A 266 15.24 -9.47 5.69
CA PHE A 266 14.34 -8.85 6.67
C PHE A 266 15.08 -8.39 7.95
N ALA A 267 16.11 -9.09 8.39
CA ALA A 267 16.89 -8.74 9.59
C ALA A 267 17.62 -7.39 9.47
N ASP A 268 17.82 -6.89 8.25
CA ASP A 268 18.48 -5.61 8.00
C ASP A 268 17.48 -4.43 7.93
N HIS A 269 16.17 -4.71 8.04
CA HIS A 269 15.13 -3.68 7.87
C HIS A 269 15.16 -2.65 8.99
N PRO A 270 15.08 -1.33 8.69
CA PRO A 270 15.22 -0.26 9.68
C PRO A 270 14.00 -0.06 10.60
N LEU A 271 12.91 -0.82 10.44
CA LEU A 271 11.68 -0.68 11.21
C LEU A 271 11.89 -0.54 12.73
N PRO A 272 12.71 -1.39 13.42
CA PRO A 272 12.93 -1.24 14.85
C PRO A 272 13.53 0.13 15.20
N LYS A 273 14.49 0.60 14.40
CA LYS A 273 15.15 1.89 14.60
C LYS A 273 14.22 3.08 14.36
N PHE A 274 13.27 2.96 13.43
CA PHE A 274 12.26 3.99 13.22
C PHE A 274 11.37 4.14 14.45
N LEU A 275 10.92 3.02 15.03
CA LEU A 275 10.11 3.03 16.24
C LEU A 275 10.87 3.56 17.46
N GLU A 276 12.14 3.19 17.62
CA GLU A 276 13.01 3.72 18.68
C GLU A 276 13.18 5.25 18.61
N ARG A 277 13.14 5.82 17.39
CA ARG A 277 13.23 7.27 17.15
C ARG A 277 11.88 7.98 17.18
N GLY A 278 10.80 7.26 17.49
CA GLY A 278 9.45 7.84 17.56
C GLY A 278 8.81 8.14 16.21
N SER A 279 9.33 7.59 15.10
CA SER A 279 8.69 7.71 13.79
C SER A 279 7.30 7.08 13.83
N LEU A 280 6.35 7.72 13.16
CA LEU A 280 5.02 7.17 12.95
C LEU A 280 5.10 6.17 11.80
N VAL A 281 4.83 4.91 12.07
CA VAL A 281 4.97 3.83 11.09
C VAL A 281 3.69 3.00 11.07
N VAL A 282 3.28 2.57 9.89
CA VAL A 282 2.26 1.54 9.67
C VAL A 282 2.86 0.41 8.86
N LEU A 283 2.34 -0.81 9.05
CA LEU A 283 2.68 -1.96 8.21
C LEU A 283 1.62 -2.15 7.14
N SER A 284 2.07 -2.47 5.94
CA SER A 284 1.22 -2.74 4.79
C SER A 284 1.91 -3.74 3.85
N THR A 285 1.17 -4.23 2.86
CA THR A 285 1.65 -5.33 1.99
C THR A 285 2.15 -4.88 0.62
N ASP A 286 1.78 -3.68 0.18
CA ASP A 286 2.08 -3.15 -1.16
C ASP A 286 1.40 -3.98 -2.28
N ASP A 287 2.06 -4.94 -2.87
CA ASP A 287 1.55 -5.86 -3.89
C ASP A 287 1.53 -7.30 -3.35
N PRO A 288 0.56 -7.68 -2.50
CA PRO A 288 0.63 -8.88 -1.66
C PRO A 288 0.81 -10.18 -2.43
N ALA A 289 0.13 -10.36 -3.57
CA ALA A 289 0.27 -11.57 -4.37
C ALA A 289 1.64 -11.65 -5.04
N MET A 290 2.19 -10.51 -5.42
CA MET A 290 3.46 -10.42 -6.14
C MET A 290 4.67 -10.53 -5.20
N PHE A 291 4.51 -10.13 -3.92
CA PHE A 291 5.56 -10.23 -2.90
C PHE A 291 5.36 -11.42 -1.94
N HIS A 292 4.42 -12.33 -2.27
CA HIS A 292 4.14 -13.55 -1.51
C HIS A 292 3.93 -13.25 -0.02
N THR A 293 3.09 -12.25 0.27
CA THR A 293 2.81 -11.79 1.63
C THR A 293 1.31 -11.53 1.83
N ASP A 294 0.96 -11.27 3.06
CA ASP A 294 -0.30 -10.73 3.54
C ASP A 294 -0.04 -9.90 4.80
N LEU A 295 -1.02 -9.17 5.30
CA LEU A 295 -0.82 -8.26 6.42
C LEU A 295 -0.39 -9.00 7.70
N LEU A 296 -0.93 -10.18 7.97
CA LEU A 296 -0.52 -11.01 9.11
C LEU A 296 0.94 -11.47 8.99
N THR A 297 1.37 -11.80 7.79
CA THR A 297 2.76 -12.15 7.50
C THR A 297 3.70 -10.95 7.71
N GLU A 298 3.28 -9.73 7.35
CA GLU A 298 4.06 -8.51 7.63
C GLU A 298 4.23 -8.29 9.14
N TYR A 299 3.17 -8.46 9.94
CA TYR A 299 3.27 -8.42 11.40
C TYR A 299 4.15 -9.52 11.97
N SER A 300 4.11 -10.74 11.40
CA SER A 300 4.97 -11.85 11.81
C SER A 300 6.45 -11.54 11.54
N ARG A 301 6.76 -10.92 10.42
CA ARG A 301 8.12 -10.46 10.08
C ARG A 301 8.58 -9.37 11.05
N ALA A 302 7.70 -8.41 11.37
CA ALA A 302 7.99 -7.39 12.37
C ALA A 302 8.29 -7.99 13.74
N ALA A 303 7.54 -9.00 14.19
CA ALA A 303 7.82 -9.75 15.41
C ALA A 303 9.19 -10.46 15.34
N ALA A 304 9.53 -11.05 14.19
CA ALA A 304 10.84 -11.70 13.99
C ALA A 304 12.02 -10.71 13.99
N LEU A 305 11.77 -9.42 13.75
CA LEU A 305 12.75 -8.33 13.93
C LEU A 305 12.97 -7.97 15.41
N GLY A 306 12.28 -8.63 16.35
CA GLY A 306 12.42 -8.40 17.79
C GLY A 306 11.44 -7.37 18.36
N LEU A 307 10.42 -6.98 17.62
CA LEU A 307 9.38 -6.09 18.15
C LEU A 307 8.58 -6.80 19.24
N SER A 308 8.36 -6.09 20.34
CA SER A 308 7.52 -6.58 21.43
C SER A 308 6.03 -6.57 21.02
N GLN A 309 5.21 -7.34 21.74
CA GLN A 309 3.76 -7.33 21.58
C GLN A 309 3.19 -5.90 21.66
N GLU A 310 3.65 -5.10 22.59
CA GLU A 310 3.23 -3.70 22.74
C GLU A 310 3.56 -2.87 21.49
N GLN A 311 4.74 -3.05 20.91
CA GLN A 311 5.13 -2.35 19.67
C GLN A 311 4.27 -2.79 18.48
N LEU A 312 3.96 -4.08 18.37
CA LEU A 312 3.06 -4.60 17.32
C LEU A 312 1.63 -4.05 17.46
N LEU A 313 1.11 -3.98 18.69
CA LEU A 313 -0.18 -3.35 18.97
C LEU A 313 -0.18 -1.87 18.62
N ARG A 314 0.88 -1.14 18.94
CA ARG A 314 1.03 0.27 18.56
C ARG A 314 1.04 0.47 17.04
N LEU A 315 1.72 -0.41 16.29
CA LEU A 315 1.69 -0.38 14.82
C LEU A 315 0.27 -0.59 14.28
N ALA A 316 -0.47 -1.56 14.83
CA ALA A 316 -1.85 -1.81 14.42
C ALA A 316 -2.78 -0.64 14.78
N GLU A 317 -2.65 -0.05 15.98
CA GLU A 317 -3.39 1.14 16.38
C GLU A 317 -3.04 2.38 15.51
N GLN A 318 -1.75 2.51 15.17
CA GLN A 318 -1.27 3.60 14.31
C GLN A 318 -1.92 3.56 12.93
N SER A 319 -2.21 2.37 12.37
CA SER A 319 -2.88 2.25 11.07
C SER A 319 -4.27 2.89 11.09
N PHE A 320 -5.04 2.75 12.18
CA PHE A 320 -6.32 3.45 12.32
C PHE A 320 -6.15 4.97 12.51
N SER A 321 -5.11 5.37 13.24
CA SER A 321 -4.81 6.79 13.47
C SER A 321 -4.40 7.51 12.19
N ALA A 322 -3.65 6.82 11.31
CA ALA A 322 -3.13 7.34 10.05
C ALA A 322 -4.16 7.29 8.89
N ALA A 323 -5.27 6.56 9.05
CA ALA A 323 -6.29 6.40 8.03
C ALA A 323 -6.93 7.75 7.61
N PHE A 324 -7.24 7.90 6.33
CA PHE A 324 -7.94 9.07 5.79
C PHE A 324 -9.45 8.97 6.00
N LEU A 325 -9.83 8.95 7.26
CA LEU A 325 -11.21 8.85 7.72
C LEU A 325 -11.68 10.13 8.39
N PRO A 326 -12.97 10.44 8.32
CA PRO A 326 -13.55 11.47 9.19
C PRO A 326 -13.22 11.20 10.66
N PRO A 327 -12.95 12.24 11.47
CA PRO A 327 -12.53 12.07 12.87
C PRO A 327 -13.46 11.21 13.73
N VAL A 328 -14.77 11.23 13.45
CA VAL A 328 -15.76 10.42 14.19
C VAL A 328 -15.59 8.93 13.90
N ASP A 329 -15.38 8.58 12.63
CA ASP A 329 -15.19 7.20 12.19
C ASP A 329 -13.86 6.64 12.70
N LYS A 330 -12.80 7.47 12.62
CA LYS A 330 -11.47 7.13 13.14
C LYS A 330 -11.53 6.81 14.64
N ARG A 331 -12.19 7.64 15.44
CA ARG A 331 -12.37 7.38 16.88
C ARG A 331 -13.09 6.07 17.13
N ARG A 332 -14.18 5.81 16.41
CA ARG A 332 -14.95 4.56 16.54
C ARG A 332 -14.09 3.33 16.27
N LEU A 333 -13.33 3.30 15.16
CA LEU A 333 -12.46 2.17 14.85
C LEU A 333 -11.34 1.99 15.88
N LEU A 334 -10.79 3.07 16.42
CA LEU A 334 -9.82 3.01 17.51
C LEU A 334 -10.42 2.45 18.80
N GLU A 335 -11.64 2.82 19.14
CA GLU A 335 -12.37 2.29 20.29
C GLU A 335 -12.67 0.81 20.12
N ASP A 336 -13.12 0.39 18.93
CA ASP A 336 -13.37 -1.01 18.58
C ASP A 336 -12.08 -1.85 18.71
N PHE A 337 -10.95 -1.35 18.16
CA PHE A 337 -9.64 -1.99 18.27
C PHE A 337 -9.22 -2.15 19.74
N ARG A 338 -9.26 -1.07 20.53
CA ARG A 338 -8.88 -1.10 21.95
C ARG A 338 -9.76 -2.03 22.78
N SER A 339 -11.07 -2.06 22.47
CA SER A 339 -12.00 -2.98 23.13
C SER A 339 -11.68 -4.43 22.82
N ALA A 340 -11.39 -4.76 21.56
CA ALA A 340 -10.94 -6.09 21.15
C ALA A 340 -9.62 -6.47 21.84
N ALA A 341 -8.63 -5.57 21.86
CA ALA A 341 -7.34 -5.81 22.51
C ALA A 341 -7.49 -6.07 24.02
N LYS A 342 -8.39 -5.34 24.70
CA LYS A 342 -8.72 -5.59 26.12
C LYS A 342 -9.38 -6.94 26.34
N SER A 343 -10.31 -7.35 25.45
CA SER A 343 -10.98 -8.66 25.57
C SER A 343 -10.01 -9.83 25.40
N GLU A 344 -8.93 -9.63 24.66
CA GLU A 344 -7.84 -10.59 24.49
C GLU A 344 -6.75 -10.49 25.58
N GLY A 345 -6.89 -9.58 26.55
CA GLY A 345 -5.93 -9.38 27.65
C GLY A 345 -4.60 -8.76 27.21
N LEU A 346 -4.62 -7.91 26.18
CA LEU A 346 -3.44 -7.30 25.56
C LEU A 346 -3.20 -5.85 25.99
N LEU A 347 -4.21 -5.22 26.56
CA LEU A 347 -4.21 -3.85 27.11
C LEU A 347 -4.72 -3.85 28.55
#